data_1849acfd429e20cd5e862edc0eb205cd
#
_entry.id   1849acfd429e20cd5e862edc0eb205cd
#
_cell.length_a   1.000
_cell.length_b   1.000
_cell.length_c   1.000
_cell.angle_alpha   90.00
_cell.angle_beta   90.00
_cell.angle_gamma   90.00
#
_symmetry.space_group_name_H-M   'P 1'
#
loop_
_entity.id
_entity.type
_entity.pdbx_description
1 polymer ?
#
loop_
_entity_poly.entity_id
_entity_poly.type
_entity_poly.pdbx_seq_one_letter_code
_entity_poly.pdbx_strand_id
1 'polypeptide(L)'
;AVRSDTVGKPIRGVELKIAKSGEVMYRSVGSFKEYYKNPKATQETKDKDGWVATGDAGYIEETSGQLRIIDRAKDVGKMKNGSMFAPKYVENKLKFFPNILEAVLFGAGQEKCVAFLNIDLSAVGNWAERNNINYASYQELASNEKVIEMMKEHVEEVNQDLAKDTTMSGCQIHRFLILHKELDPDDGEITRTRKVRRSFVSEKYDDLVSALFKGDNEVSTKTEVTYEDGKKGYLEATLTLVDAQTYMLKEKSDAA
;
A
#
# COMPACT_ATOMS: atom_id res chain seq x y z
N ALA A 1 -17.06 -19.05 -13.17
CA ALA A 1 -16.51 -17.76 -13.64
C ALA A 1 -15.37 -17.31 -12.72
N VAL A 2 -14.38 -16.64 -13.27
CA VAL A 2 -13.30 -16.01 -12.48
C VAL A 2 -13.85 -14.68 -11.94
N ARG A 3 -13.63 -14.39 -10.66
CA ARG A 3 -14.01 -13.11 -10.06
C ARG A 3 -12.98 -12.05 -10.48
N SER A 4 -13.41 -10.81 -10.63
CA SER A 4 -12.56 -9.69 -11.10
C SER A 4 -11.37 -9.37 -10.19
N ASP A 5 -11.44 -9.78 -8.93
CA ASP A 5 -10.43 -9.54 -7.89
C ASP A 5 -9.54 -10.77 -7.62
N THR A 6 -9.60 -11.81 -8.45
CA THR A 6 -8.82 -13.03 -8.35
C THR A 6 -8.15 -13.39 -9.67
N VAL A 7 -7.14 -14.26 -9.60
CA VAL A 7 -6.49 -14.83 -10.80
C VAL A 7 -7.07 -16.20 -11.20
N GLY A 8 -8.14 -16.64 -10.51
CA GLY A 8 -8.84 -17.89 -10.80
C GLY A 8 -8.28 -19.10 -10.08
N LYS A 9 -8.68 -20.28 -10.58
CA LYS A 9 -8.21 -21.61 -10.11
C LYS A 9 -7.08 -22.12 -11.00
N PRO A 10 -6.19 -22.99 -10.47
CA PRO A 10 -5.15 -23.59 -11.29
C PRO A 10 -5.77 -24.41 -12.44
N ILE A 11 -5.12 -24.33 -13.60
CA ILE A 11 -5.50 -25.17 -14.75
C ILE A 11 -5.04 -26.62 -14.53
N ARG A 12 -5.58 -27.54 -15.34
CA ARG A 12 -5.20 -28.96 -15.27
C ARG A 12 -3.69 -29.15 -15.43
N GLY A 13 -3.07 -29.88 -14.50
CA GLY A 13 -1.64 -30.16 -14.50
C GLY A 13 -0.79 -29.09 -13.81
N VAL A 14 -1.43 -28.09 -13.19
CA VAL A 14 -0.77 -27.12 -12.31
C VAL A 14 -1.28 -27.29 -10.88
N GLU A 15 -0.33 -27.45 -9.96
CA GLU A 15 -0.61 -27.46 -8.52
C GLU A 15 -0.22 -26.12 -7.93
N LEU A 16 -0.98 -25.63 -6.97
CA LEU A 16 -0.71 -24.41 -6.20
C LEU A 16 -0.64 -24.72 -4.71
N LYS A 17 0.25 -24.06 -4.02
CA LYS A 17 0.28 -23.98 -2.55
C LYS A 17 0.68 -22.60 -2.09
N ILE A 18 0.23 -22.24 -0.89
CA ILE A 18 0.71 -21.05 -0.18
C ILE A 18 1.73 -21.51 0.84
N ALA A 19 2.95 -21.00 0.74
CA ALA A 19 4.02 -21.29 1.70
C ALA A 19 3.70 -20.66 3.08
N LYS A 20 4.39 -21.09 4.14
CA LYS A 20 4.24 -20.50 5.49
C LYS A 20 4.57 -19.00 5.54
N SER A 21 5.37 -18.52 4.57
CA SER A 21 5.67 -17.10 4.38
C SER A 21 4.52 -16.29 3.76
N GLY A 22 3.47 -16.97 3.26
CA GLY A 22 2.42 -16.35 2.45
C GLY A 22 2.74 -16.32 0.95
N GLU A 23 3.91 -16.80 0.53
CA GLU A 23 4.30 -16.83 -0.88
C GLU A 23 3.54 -17.89 -1.66
N VAL A 24 3.08 -17.52 -2.84
CA VAL A 24 2.43 -18.43 -3.79
C VAL A 24 3.50 -19.26 -4.48
N MET A 25 3.34 -20.57 -4.43
CA MET A 25 4.21 -21.52 -5.14
C MET A 25 3.38 -22.36 -6.10
N TYR A 26 3.95 -22.68 -7.24
CA TYR A 26 3.32 -23.60 -8.20
C TYR A 26 4.24 -24.76 -8.57
N ARG A 27 3.64 -25.87 -8.97
CA ARG A 27 4.33 -27.01 -9.56
C ARG A 27 3.60 -27.46 -10.82
N SER A 28 4.34 -27.67 -11.89
CA SER A 28 3.78 -28.12 -13.17
C SER A 28 4.82 -28.87 -13.98
N VAL A 29 4.39 -29.77 -14.83
CA VAL A 29 5.25 -30.46 -15.82
C VAL A 29 5.84 -29.47 -16.85
N GLY A 30 5.17 -28.33 -17.07
CA GLY A 30 5.64 -27.24 -17.94
C GLY A 30 6.55 -26.22 -17.25
N SER A 31 6.97 -26.46 -15.97
CA SER A 31 7.88 -25.56 -15.28
C SER A 31 9.25 -25.53 -15.97
N PHE A 32 9.91 -24.37 -15.95
CA PHE A 32 11.26 -24.24 -16.49
C PHE A 32 12.22 -25.23 -15.83
N LYS A 33 13.25 -25.65 -16.57
CA LYS A 33 14.28 -26.55 -16.06
C LYS A 33 15.22 -25.80 -15.11
N GLU A 34 15.83 -24.75 -15.60
CA GLU A 34 16.81 -23.93 -14.88
C GLU A 34 16.94 -22.54 -15.51
N TYR A 35 17.47 -21.57 -14.76
CA TYR A 35 17.93 -20.31 -15.31
C TYR A 35 19.30 -20.51 -16.00
N TYR A 36 19.40 -20.06 -17.25
CA TYR A 36 20.60 -20.24 -18.06
C TYR A 36 21.84 -19.64 -17.37
N LYS A 37 22.84 -20.47 -17.17
CA LYS A 37 24.12 -20.14 -16.50
C LYS A 37 23.98 -19.48 -15.12
N ASN A 38 22.86 -19.69 -14.44
CA ASN A 38 22.61 -19.14 -13.11
C ASN A 38 22.01 -20.18 -12.15
N PRO A 39 22.84 -21.14 -11.69
CA PRO A 39 22.39 -22.21 -10.80
C PRO A 39 21.90 -21.67 -9.44
N LYS A 40 22.48 -20.57 -8.97
CA LYS A 40 22.09 -19.96 -7.71
C LYS A 40 20.63 -19.47 -7.78
N ALA A 41 20.27 -18.68 -8.78
CA ALA A 41 18.89 -18.24 -8.98
C ALA A 41 17.92 -19.42 -9.17
N THR A 42 18.38 -20.51 -9.82
CA THR A 42 17.57 -21.72 -9.97
C THR A 42 17.26 -22.36 -8.61
N GLN A 43 18.26 -22.51 -7.74
CA GLN A 43 18.08 -23.08 -6.40
C GLN A 43 17.22 -22.18 -5.47
N GLU A 44 17.33 -20.87 -5.61
CA GLU A 44 16.53 -19.91 -4.85
C GLU A 44 15.06 -19.92 -5.28
N THR A 45 14.79 -20.22 -6.56
CA THR A 45 13.43 -20.14 -7.12
C THR A 45 12.72 -21.50 -7.15
N LYS A 46 13.44 -22.61 -7.31
CA LYS A 46 12.85 -23.95 -7.47
C LYS A 46 13.41 -24.91 -6.44
N ASP A 47 12.52 -25.51 -5.65
CA ASP A 47 12.91 -26.49 -4.65
C ASP A 47 13.12 -27.90 -5.24
N LYS A 48 13.60 -28.84 -4.39
CA LYS A 48 13.91 -30.23 -4.78
C LYS A 48 12.67 -31.02 -5.23
N ASP A 49 11.49 -30.64 -4.77
CA ASP A 49 10.22 -31.27 -5.09
C ASP A 49 9.55 -30.67 -6.33
N GLY A 50 10.24 -29.75 -7.00
CA GLY A 50 9.80 -29.08 -8.21
C GLY A 50 8.84 -27.91 -8.01
N TRP A 51 8.65 -27.45 -6.78
CA TRP A 51 7.88 -26.25 -6.50
C TRP A 51 8.67 -24.99 -6.87
N VAL A 52 8.02 -24.10 -7.58
CA VAL A 52 8.57 -22.82 -8.04
C VAL A 52 7.97 -21.69 -7.22
N ALA A 53 8.83 -20.92 -6.58
CA ALA A 53 8.48 -19.68 -5.89
C ALA A 53 8.15 -18.59 -6.92
N THR A 54 6.99 -17.96 -6.81
CA THR A 54 6.55 -16.91 -7.76
C THR A 54 7.12 -15.53 -7.42
N GLY A 55 7.55 -15.34 -6.18
CA GLY A 55 7.90 -14.03 -5.63
C GLY A 55 6.69 -13.17 -5.29
N ASP A 56 5.47 -13.71 -5.42
CA ASP A 56 4.22 -13.04 -5.08
C ASP A 56 3.57 -13.68 -3.84
N ALA A 57 3.02 -12.89 -2.97
CA ALA A 57 2.21 -13.33 -1.84
C ALA A 57 0.73 -13.36 -2.23
N GLY A 58 0.01 -14.32 -1.66
CA GLY A 58 -1.41 -14.48 -1.92
C GLY A 58 -2.05 -15.50 -1.00
N TYR A 59 -3.35 -15.68 -1.17
CA TYR A 59 -4.12 -16.69 -0.47
C TYR A 59 -5.20 -17.30 -1.37
N ILE A 60 -5.67 -18.48 -1.01
CA ILE A 60 -6.78 -19.12 -1.68
C ILE A 60 -8.05 -18.72 -0.93
N GLU A 61 -8.95 -18.04 -1.61
CA GLU A 61 -10.21 -17.59 -1.04
C GLU A 61 -11.09 -18.80 -0.73
N GLU A 62 -11.50 -18.95 0.53
CA GLU A 62 -12.23 -20.14 1.01
C GLU A 62 -13.55 -20.37 0.28
N THR A 63 -14.28 -19.29 -0.05
CA THR A 63 -15.62 -19.39 -0.65
C THR A 63 -15.59 -19.81 -2.12
N SER A 64 -14.59 -19.36 -2.89
CA SER A 64 -14.50 -19.62 -4.34
C SER A 64 -13.42 -20.65 -4.70
N GLY A 65 -12.46 -20.87 -3.82
CA GLY A 65 -11.25 -21.65 -4.08
C GLY A 65 -10.34 -21.03 -5.13
N GLN A 66 -10.47 -19.71 -5.37
CA GLN A 66 -9.66 -18.97 -6.35
C GLN A 66 -8.48 -18.31 -5.66
N LEU A 67 -7.35 -18.21 -6.37
CA LEU A 67 -6.17 -17.54 -5.88
C LEU A 67 -6.33 -16.01 -5.97
N ARG A 68 -6.05 -15.33 -4.87
CA ARG A 68 -5.92 -13.87 -4.81
C ARG A 68 -4.46 -13.50 -4.55
N ILE A 69 -3.87 -12.72 -5.45
CA ILE A 69 -2.55 -12.11 -5.25
C ILE A 69 -2.73 -10.78 -4.53
N ILE A 70 -1.90 -10.52 -3.53
CA ILE A 70 -2.02 -9.33 -2.67
C ILE A 70 -0.82 -8.40 -2.78
N ASP A 71 0.40 -8.94 -2.92
CA ASP A 71 1.62 -8.14 -3.01
C ASP A 71 2.81 -9.01 -3.47
N ARG A 72 4.01 -8.44 -3.58
CA ARG A 72 5.25 -9.19 -3.66
C ARG A 72 5.57 -9.86 -2.32
N ALA A 73 5.99 -11.12 -2.33
CA ALA A 73 6.26 -11.87 -1.11
C ALA A 73 7.29 -11.20 -0.17
N LYS A 74 8.28 -10.50 -0.74
CA LYS A 74 9.28 -9.73 0.01
C LYS A 74 8.74 -8.45 0.66
N ASP A 75 7.62 -7.92 0.15
CA ASP A 75 7.01 -6.66 0.60
C ASP A 75 5.89 -6.91 1.62
N VAL A 76 5.46 -8.18 1.76
CA VAL A 76 4.50 -8.60 2.78
C VAL A 76 5.22 -8.85 4.10
N GLY A 77 4.71 -8.24 5.14
CA GLY A 77 5.18 -8.39 6.52
C GLY A 77 4.09 -8.92 7.45
N LYS A 78 4.32 -8.76 8.73
CA LYS A 78 3.34 -9.03 9.77
C LYS A 78 3.19 -7.82 10.66
N MET A 79 1.96 -7.59 11.11
CA MET A 79 1.66 -6.70 12.21
C MET A 79 2.15 -7.30 13.54
N LYS A 80 2.23 -6.51 14.59
CA LYS A 80 2.64 -6.99 15.92
C LYS A 80 1.72 -8.09 16.48
N ASN A 81 0.44 -8.06 16.14
CA ASN A 81 -0.55 -9.09 16.51
C ASN A 81 -0.47 -10.36 15.65
N GLY A 82 0.48 -10.43 14.70
CA GLY A 82 0.69 -11.57 13.81
C GLY A 82 -0.17 -11.55 12.53
N SER A 83 -1.12 -10.62 12.38
CA SER A 83 -1.88 -10.48 11.14
C SER A 83 -0.98 -10.06 9.98
N MET A 84 -1.42 -10.39 8.76
CA MET A 84 -0.67 -10.06 7.55
C MET A 84 -0.62 -8.55 7.35
N PHE A 85 0.54 -8.04 6.91
CA PHE A 85 0.73 -6.67 6.47
C PHE A 85 1.09 -6.67 4.98
N ALA A 86 0.15 -6.28 4.14
CA ALA A 86 0.30 -6.24 2.67
C ALA A 86 0.05 -4.81 2.16
N PRO A 87 1.08 -3.95 2.21
CA PRO A 87 0.92 -2.51 1.96
C PRO A 87 0.42 -2.19 0.56
N LYS A 88 0.93 -2.86 -0.48
CA LYS A 88 0.51 -2.63 -1.87
C LYS A 88 -0.97 -2.89 -2.10
N TYR A 89 -1.53 -3.90 -1.44
CA TYR A 89 -2.94 -4.21 -1.55
C TYR A 89 -3.81 -3.04 -1.10
N VAL A 90 -3.47 -2.44 0.06
CA VAL A 90 -4.21 -1.29 0.62
C VAL A 90 -3.95 -0.01 -0.19
N GLU A 91 -2.69 0.25 -0.54
CA GLU A 91 -2.28 1.39 -1.36
C GLU A 91 -2.99 1.39 -2.72
N ASN A 92 -3.10 0.23 -3.37
CA ASN A 92 -3.82 0.11 -4.64
C ASN A 92 -5.31 0.42 -4.47
N LYS A 93 -5.96 0.00 -3.35
CA LYS A 93 -7.35 0.37 -3.08
C LYS A 93 -7.54 1.88 -2.93
N LEU A 94 -6.64 2.56 -2.22
CA LEU A 94 -6.65 4.02 -2.11
C LEU A 94 -6.50 4.70 -3.47
N LYS A 95 -5.63 4.17 -4.33
CA LYS A 95 -5.37 4.73 -5.67
C LYS A 95 -6.49 4.49 -6.68
N PHE A 96 -7.55 3.78 -6.34
CA PHE A 96 -8.78 3.76 -7.14
C PHE A 96 -9.57 5.08 -7.04
N PHE A 97 -9.36 5.86 -6.00
CA PHE A 97 -9.93 7.19 -5.91
C PHE A 97 -9.11 8.17 -6.77
N PRO A 98 -9.72 8.87 -7.72
CA PRO A 98 -9.00 9.76 -8.63
C PRO A 98 -8.30 10.93 -7.93
N ASN A 99 -8.71 11.25 -6.72
CA ASN A 99 -8.14 12.30 -5.88
C ASN A 99 -6.82 11.90 -5.21
N ILE A 100 -6.47 10.61 -5.19
CA ILE A 100 -5.26 10.08 -4.56
C ILE A 100 -4.26 9.67 -5.64
N LEU A 101 -3.17 10.42 -5.75
CA LEU A 101 -2.08 10.14 -6.69
C LEU A 101 -1.22 8.98 -6.22
N GLU A 102 -0.82 9.00 -4.94
CA GLU A 102 0.02 7.97 -4.33
C GLU A 102 -0.34 7.78 -2.85
N ALA A 103 -0.10 6.58 -2.36
CA ALA A 103 -0.25 6.23 -0.96
C ALA A 103 0.94 5.37 -0.52
N VAL A 104 1.42 5.59 0.71
CA VAL A 104 2.50 4.81 1.30
C VAL A 104 2.07 4.35 2.69
N LEU A 105 1.89 3.04 2.85
CA LEU A 105 1.42 2.45 4.10
C LEU A 105 2.60 1.97 4.95
N PHE A 106 2.53 2.22 6.25
CA PHE A 106 3.48 1.76 7.27
C PHE A 106 2.73 0.97 8.34
N GLY A 107 3.32 -0.14 8.83
CA GLY A 107 2.65 -0.98 9.82
C GLY A 107 3.40 -2.28 10.15
N ALA A 108 4.44 -2.65 9.39
CA ALA A 108 5.21 -3.86 9.66
C ALA A 108 5.78 -3.85 11.09
N GLY A 109 5.46 -4.87 11.89
CA GLY A 109 5.88 -4.96 13.30
C GLY A 109 5.18 -4.00 14.26
N GLN A 110 4.22 -3.19 13.78
CA GLN A 110 3.47 -2.23 14.57
C GLN A 110 2.09 -2.77 14.96
N GLU A 111 1.44 -2.13 15.93
CA GLU A 111 0.07 -2.47 16.35
C GLU A 111 -0.99 -1.93 15.40
N LYS A 112 -0.66 -0.86 14.69
CA LYS A 112 -1.58 -0.10 13.81
C LYS A 112 -0.92 0.16 12.46
N CYS A 113 -1.74 0.33 11.42
CA CYS A 113 -1.29 0.87 10.15
C CYS A 113 -1.50 2.38 10.11
N VAL A 114 -0.52 3.09 9.54
CA VAL A 114 -0.60 4.52 9.25
C VAL A 114 -0.20 4.78 7.81
N ALA A 115 -0.60 5.91 7.24
CA ALA A 115 -0.36 6.18 5.83
C ALA A 115 0.09 7.61 5.54
N PHE A 116 0.94 7.77 4.53
CA PHE A 116 1.10 9.02 3.80
C PHE A 116 0.22 8.99 2.56
N LEU A 117 -0.40 10.11 2.23
CA LEU A 117 -1.16 10.31 1.00
C LEU A 117 -0.57 11.46 0.20
N ASN A 118 -0.52 11.30 -1.12
CA ASN A 118 -0.38 12.41 -2.05
C ASN A 118 -1.71 12.62 -2.77
N ILE A 119 -2.16 13.86 -2.84
CA ILE A 119 -3.31 14.25 -3.65
C ILE A 119 -2.91 14.30 -5.13
N ASP A 120 -3.83 13.95 -6.03
CA ASP A 120 -3.71 14.29 -7.44
C ASP A 120 -4.07 15.76 -7.63
N LEU A 121 -3.06 16.59 -7.94
CA LEU A 121 -3.24 18.04 -8.03
C LEU A 121 -4.30 18.43 -9.08
N SER A 122 -4.39 17.72 -10.19
CA SER A 122 -5.38 18.01 -11.23
C SER A 122 -6.80 17.65 -10.80
N ALA A 123 -6.99 16.46 -10.24
CA ALA A 123 -8.31 16.00 -9.81
C ALA A 123 -8.83 16.80 -8.61
N VAL A 124 -7.97 17.01 -7.60
CA VAL A 124 -8.34 17.78 -6.40
C VAL A 124 -8.49 19.26 -6.72
N GLY A 125 -7.66 19.82 -7.61
CA GLY A 125 -7.78 21.21 -8.08
C GLY A 125 -9.11 21.45 -8.80
N ASN A 126 -9.50 20.59 -9.74
CA ASN A 126 -10.80 20.66 -10.39
C ASN A 126 -11.98 20.52 -9.42
N TRP A 127 -11.82 19.67 -8.40
CA TRP A 127 -12.82 19.55 -7.33
C TRP A 127 -12.88 20.82 -6.46
N ALA A 128 -11.73 21.41 -6.11
CA ALA A 128 -11.63 22.63 -5.32
C ALA A 128 -12.30 23.81 -6.04
N GLU A 129 -12.05 23.98 -7.34
CA GLU A 129 -12.72 25.02 -8.15
C GLU A 129 -14.26 24.90 -8.11
N ARG A 130 -14.78 23.68 -8.26
CA ARG A 130 -16.24 23.43 -8.19
C ARG A 130 -16.83 23.70 -6.79
N ASN A 131 -16.01 23.65 -5.76
CA ASN A 131 -16.39 23.90 -4.37
C ASN A 131 -16.02 25.32 -3.89
N ASN A 132 -15.61 26.21 -4.82
CA ASN A 132 -15.19 27.59 -4.52
C ASN A 132 -14.04 27.67 -3.50
N ILE A 133 -13.09 26.75 -3.59
CA ILE A 133 -11.88 26.73 -2.78
C ILE A 133 -10.75 27.32 -3.63
N ASN A 134 -10.20 28.46 -3.17
CA ASN A 134 -9.04 29.05 -3.79
C ASN A 134 -7.77 28.48 -3.16
N TYR A 135 -6.76 28.26 -3.96
CA TYR A 135 -5.42 27.81 -3.52
C TYR A 135 -4.37 28.35 -4.48
N ALA A 136 -3.17 28.58 -3.98
CA ALA A 136 -2.04 29.07 -4.77
C ALA A 136 -0.95 27.99 -4.99
N SER A 137 -0.97 26.92 -4.19
CA SER A 137 0.06 25.86 -4.23
C SER A 137 -0.50 24.50 -3.87
N TYR A 138 0.28 23.45 -4.21
CA TYR A 138 0.01 22.08 -3.77
C TYR A 138 -0.11 22.00 -2.24
N GLN A 139 0.83 22.63 -1.53
CA GLN A 139 0.87 22.61 -0.05
C GLN A 139 -0.39 23.22 0.56
N GLU A 140 -0.86 24.35 0.02
CA GLU A 140 -2.08 25.01 0.49
C GLU A 140 -3.32 24.14 0.22
N LEU A 141 -3.39 23.53 -0.97
CA LEU A 141 -4.48 22.62 -1.29
C LEU A 141 -4.48 21.37 -0.42
N ALA A 142 -3.29 20.77 -0.19
CA ALA A 142 -3.12 19.59 0.65
C ALA A 142 -3.45 19.83 2.14
N SER A 143 -3.30 21.06 2.62
CA SER A 143 -3.63 21.46 4.00
C SER A 143 -5.06 21.98 4.18
N ASN A 144 -5.86 22.05 3.10
CA ASN A 144 -7.23 22.54 3.18
C ASN A 144 -8.13 21.54 3.91
N GLU A 145 -8.89 22.02 4.91
CA GLU A 145 -9.74 21.19 5.77
C GLU A 145 -10.74 20.32 4.97
N LYS A 146 -11.35 20.87 3.91
CA LYS A 146 -12.30 20.12 3.08
C LYS A 146 -11.60 19.03 2.23
N VAL A 147 -10.35 19.27 1.83
CA VAL A 147 -9.54 18.26 1.14
C VAL A 147 -9.14 17.15 2.11
N ILE A 148 -8.75 17.51 3.33
CA ILE A 148 -8.45 16.56 4.41
C ILE A 148 -9.66 15.68 4.71
N GLU A 149 -10.86 16.27 4.84
CA GLU A 149 -12.08 15.51 5.08
C GLU A 149 -12.42 14.55 3.93
N MET A 150 -12.32 15.00 2.67
CA MET A 150 -12.49 14.15 1.51
C MET A 150 -11.51 12.97 1.51
N MET A 151 -10.23 13.19 1.84
CA MET A 151 -9.24 12.12 1.95
C MET A 151 -9.58 11.15 3.08
N LYS A 152 -10.09 11.67 4.21
CA LYS A 152 -10.56 10.84 5.32
C LYS A 152 -11.72 9.95 4.92
N GLU A 153 -12.72 10.47 4.20
CA GLU A 153 -13.82 9.65 3.66
C GLU A 153 -13.30 8.50 2.78
N HIS A 154 -12.33 8.76 1.91
CA HIS A 154 -11.73 7.73 1.06
C HIS A 154 -10.98 6.66 1.88
N VAL A 155 -10.21 7.08 2.88
CA VAL A 155 -9.52 6.13 3.79
C VAL A 155 -10.52 5.27 4.55
N GLU A 156 -11.59 5.87 5.07
CA GLU A 156 -12.61 5.15 5.84
C GLU A 156 -13.43 4.19 4.96
N GLU A 157 -13.68 4.53 3.70
CA GLU A 157 -14.30 3.61 2.74
C GLU A 157 -13.41 2.38 2.47
N VAL A 158 -12.09 2.59 2.31
CA VAL A 158 -11.13 1.49 2.20
C VAL A 158 -11.11 0.65 3.48
N ASN A 159 -11.13 1.27 4.66
CA ASN A 159 -11.19 0.56 5.93
C ASN A 159 -12.45 -0.30 6.06
N GLN A 160 -13.62 0.20 5.64
CA GLN A 160 -14.86 -0.57 5.61
C GLN A 160 -14.77 -1.80 4.69
N ASP A 161 -14.08 -1.67 3.57
CA ASP A 161 -13.89 -2.80 2.65
C ASP A 161 -12.90 -3.82 3.22
N LEU A 162 -11.79 -3.36 3.82
CA LEU A 162 -10.81 -4.22 4.50
C LEU A 162 -11.43 -4.98 5.68
N ALA A 163 -12.36 -4.38 6.41
CA ALA A 163 -13.06 -5.02 7.52
C ALA A 163 -13.92 -6.22 7.11
N LYS A 164 -14.23 -6.39 5.82
CA LYS A 164 -14.96 -7.56 5.28
C LYS A 164 -14.03 -8.74 4.95
N ASP A 165 -12.73 -8.50 4.90
CA ASP A 165 -11.73 -9.50 4.51
C ASP A 165 -10.98 -10.00 5.75
N THR A 166 -11.19 -11.26 6.11
CA THR A 166 -10.58 -11.88 7.30
C THR A 166 -9.05 -11.84 7.30
N THR A 167 -8.43 -11.82 6.11
CA THR A 167 -6.98 -11.80 5.95
C THR A 167 -6.42 -10.37 6.06
N MET A 168 -7.17 -9.39 5.55
CA MET A 168 -6.69 -8.01 5.38
C MET A 168 -7.23 -7.02 6.42
N SER A 169 -8.18 -7.44 7.25
CA SER A 169 -8.82 -6.57 8.25
C SER A 169 -7.84 -5.93 9.24
N GLY A 170 -6.70 -6.56 9.48
CA GLY A 170 -5.63 -6.01 10.31
C GLY A 170 -4.86 -4.84 9.66
N CYS A 171 -5.00 -4.64 8.34
CA CYS A 171 -4.31 -3.58 7.60
C CYS A 171 -5.11 -2.27 7.52
N GLN A 172 -6.20 -2.10 8.28
CA GLN A 172 -6.94 -0.86 8.32
C GLN A 172 -6.06 0.31 8.77
N ILE A 173 -6.22 1.44 8.10
CA ILE A 173 -5.45 2.66 8.38
C ILE A 173 -6.08 3.36 9.57
N HIS A 174 -5.33 3.52 10.65
CA HIS A 174 -5.79 4.20 11.86
C HIS A 174 -5.54 5.71 11.78
N ARG A 175 -4.44 6.10 11.14
CA ARG A 175 -4.04 7.49 11.00
C ARG A 175 -3.35 7.73 9.67
N PHE A 176 -3.49 8.92 9.14
CA PHE A 176 -2.80 9.34 7.93
C PHE A 176 -2.43 10.82 7.99
N LEU A 177 -1.58 11.24 7.09
CA LEU A 177 -1.33 12.64 6.75
C LEU A 177 -1.26 12.79 5.23
N ILE A 178 -1.52 14.01 4.75
CA ILE A 178 -1.26 14.38 3.36
C ILE A 178 0.12 15.03 3.31
N LEU A 179 1.02 14.49 2.48
CA LEU A 179 2.35 15.08 2.30
C LEU A 179 2.24 16.48 1.69
N HIS A 180 3.12 17.36 2.11
CA HIS A 180 3.19 18.76 1.64
C HIS A 180 3.74 18.93 0.23
N LYS A 181 4.20 17.85 -0.39
CA LYS A 181 4.66 17.77 -1.79
C LYS A 181 4.37 16.38 -2.36
N GLU A 182 4.34 16.26 -3.67
CA GLU A 182 4.32 14.95 -4.32
C GLU A 182 5.65 14.22 -4.11
N LEU A 183 5.60 12.89 -4.10
CA LEU A 183 6.80 12.06 -4.12
C LEU A 183 7.46 12.17 -5.48
N ASP A 184 8.78 12.40 -5.49
CA ASP A 184 9.53 12.74 -6.68
C ASP A 184 10.68 11.75 -6.96
N PRO A 185 10.93 11.38 -8.24
CA PRO A 185 12.04 10.52 -8.61
C PRO A 185 13.41 11.19 -8.43
N ASP A 186 13.52 12.50 -8.62
CA ASP A 186 14.79 13.23 -8.48
C ASP A 186 15.20 13.35 -7.00
N ASP A 187 14.21 13.37 -6.10
CA ASP A 187 14.41 13.25 -4.65
C ASP A 187 14.66 11.79 -4.19
N GLY A 188 14.62 10.83 -5.09
CA GLY A 188 14.86 9.43 -4.81
C GLY A 188 13.69 8.69 -4.12
N GLU A 189 12.53 9.31 -3.98
CA GLU A 189 11.37 8.78 -3.25
C GLU A 189 10.59 7.75 -4.05
N ILE A 190 10.55 7.92 -5.36
CA ILE A 190 9.98 6.97 -6.31
C ILE A 190 11.00 6.61 -7.39
N THR A 191 10.80 5.49 -8.05
CA THR A 191 11.60 5.13 -9.23
C THR A 191 11.11 5.88 -10.46
N ARG A 192 11.91 5.89 -11.55
CA ARG A 192 11.49 6.43 -12.86
C ARG A 192 10.24 5.75 -13.42
N THR A 193 9.92 4.53 -12.96
CA THR A 193 8.67 3.81 -13.30
C THR A 193 7.56 4.05 -12.29
N ARG A 194 7.66 5.12 -11.49
CA ARG A 194 6.69 5.57 -10.48
C ARG A 194 6.38 4.51 -9.41
N LYS A 195 7.38 3.74 -8.99
CA LYS A 195 7.26 2.81 -7.84
C LYS A 195 7.85 3.44 -6.60
N VAL A 196 7.07 3.54 -5.54
CA VAL A 196 7.51 4.07 -4.24
C VAL A 196 8.66 3.23 -3.68
N ARG A 197 9.71 3.91 -3.24
CA ARG A 197 10.84 3.33 -2.52
C ARG A 197 10.59 3.42 -1.02
N ARG A 198 9.70 2.56 -0.53
CA ARG A 198 9.14 2.62 0.85
C ARG A 198 10.20 2.78 1.93
N SER A 199 11.27 1.99 1.90
CA SER A 199 12.34 2.08 2.91
C SER A 199 12.99 3.45 2.91
N PHE A 200 13.26 4.01 1.71
CA PHE A 200 13.83 5.34 1.56
C PHE A 200 12.87 6.44 2.05
N VAL A 201 11.58 6.33 1.69
CA VAL A 201 10.53 7.27 2.15
C VAL A 201 10.38 7.20 3.67
N SER A 202 10.39 5.98 4.24
CA SER A 202 10.33 5.79 5.70
C SER A 202 11.51 6.42 6.44
N GLU A 203 12.71 6.33 5.87
CA GLU A 203 13.92 6.91 6.43
C GLU A 203 13.97 8.44 6.27
N LYS A 204 13.63 8.94 5.07
CA LYS A 204 13.63 10.37 4.77
C LYS A 204 12.60 11.15 5.61
N TYR A 205 11.47 10.54 5.91
CA TYR A 205 10.34 11.12 6.64
C TYR A 205 10.10 10.42 8.00
N ASP A 206 11.16 9.97 8.66
CA ASP A 206 11.06 9.24 9.94
C ASP A 206 10.35 10.05 11.03
N ASP A 207 10.54 11.36 11.06
CA ASP A 207 9.84 12.30 11.93
C ASP A 207 8.31 12.23 11.75
N LEU A 208 7.84 12.22 10.50
CA LEU A 208 6.43 12.14 10.15
C LEU A 208 5.83 10.76 10.48
N VAL A 209 6.56 9.69 10.14
CA VAL A 209 6.15 8.31 10.47
C VAL A 209 6.05 8.14 11.99
N SER A 210 7.06 8.61 12.71
CA SER A 210 7.09 8.55 14.18
C SER A 210 5.95 9.33 14.82
N ALA A 211 5.63 10.53 14.33
CA ALA A 211 4.51 11.35 14.82
C ALA A 211 3.15 10.65 14.63
N LEU A 212 2.93 10.01 13.48
CA LEU A 212 1.70 9.23 13.22
C LEU A 212 1.52 8.09 14.24
N PHE A 213 2.59 7.38 14.59
CA PHE A 213 2.52 6.29 15.56
C PHE A 213 2.40 6.79 17.00
N LYS A 214 2.99 7.95 17.35
CA LYS A 214 2.90 8.54 18.69
C LYS A 214 1.52 9.09 19.03
N GLY A 215 0.74 9.50 18.03
CA GLY A 215 -0.58 10.08 18.22
C GLY A 215 -0.58 11.62 18.31
N ASP A 216 0.44 12.27 17.79
CA ASP A 216 0.49 13.74 17.69
C ASP A 216 -0.60 14.23 16.74
N ASN A 217 -1.12 15.43 16.95
CA ASN A 217 -2.16 16.03 16.09
C ASN A 217 -1.55 16.78 14.89
N GLU A 218 -0.35 17.32 15.07
CA GLU A 218 0.39 18.07 14.07
C GLU A 218 1.86 17.73 14.17
N VAL A 219 2.57 17.88 13.06
CA VAL A 219 4.02 17.71 12.99
C VAL A 219 4.62 18.76 12.05
N SER A 220 5.65 19.46 12.51
CA SER A 220 6.44 20.35 11.64
C SER A 220 7.60 19.57 11.06
N THR A 221 7.82 19.72 9.77
CA THR A 221 8.91 19.05 9.04
C THR A 221 9.65 20.02 8.15
N LYS A 222 10.92 19.70 7.89
CA LYS A 222 11.79 20.40 6.95
C LYS A 222 12.39 19.39 5.99
N THR A 223 11.86 19.34 4.78
CA THR A 223 12.23 18.35 3.78
C THR A 223 13.16 18.93 2.75
N GLU A 224 14.30 18.28 2.51
CA GLU A 224 15.19 18.62 1.38
C GLU A 224 14.51 18.21 0.06
N VAL A 225 14.54 19.11 -0.91
CA VAL A 225 14.01 18.92 -2.26
C VAL A 225 15.03 19.29 -3.31
N THR A 226 14.96 18.63 -4.45
CA THR A 226 15.80 18.92 -5.62
C THR A 226 14.95 19.65 -6.64
N TYR A 227 15.32 20.87 -7.02
CA TYR A 227 14.64 21.64 -8.06
C TYR A 227 15.03 21.17 -9.46
N GLU A 228 14.26 21.55 -10.47
CA GLU A 228 14.47 21.16 -11.88
C GLU A 228 15.87 21.57 -12.40
N ASP A 229 16.48 22.64 -11.85
CA ASP A 229 17.84 23.05 -12.16
C ASP A 229 18.93 22.25 -11.41
N GLY A 230 18.52 21.22 -10.65
CA GLY A 230 19.40 20.35 -9.86
C GLY A 230 19.88 20.95 -8.55
N LYS A 231 19.47 22.18 -8.21
CA LYS A 231 19.80 22.77 -6.90
C LYS A 231 18.93 22.17 -5.82
N LYS A 232 19.50 22.10 -4.62
CA LYS A 232 18.81 21.66 -3.41
C LYS A 232 18.24 22.85 -2.66
N GLY A 233 17.04 22.65 -2.13
CA GLY A 233 16.36 23.59 -1.24
C GLY A 233 15.65 22.86 -0.12
N TYR A 234 14.94 23.60 0.70
CA TYR A 234 14.15 23.03 1.80
C TYR A 234 12.72 23.54 1.73
N LEU A 235 11.78 22.62 1.90
CA LEU A 235 10.37 22.94 2.13
C LEU A 235 10.06 22.71 3.61
N GLU A 236 9.50 23.75 4.24
CA GLU A 236 9.01 23.68 5.62
C GLU A 236 7.48 23.64 5.60
N ALA A 237 6.92 22.77 6.41
CA ALA A 237 5.48 22.62 6.53
C ALA A 237 5.10 22.12 7.93
N THR A 238 3.92 22.54 8.40
CA THR A 238 3.24 21.88 9.51
C THR A 238 2.09 21.07 8.94
N LEU A 239 2.08 19.78 9.21
CA LEU A 239 1.12 18.83 8.65
C LEU A 239 0.15 18.38 9.73
N THR A 240 -1.13 18.33 9.40
CA THR A 240 -2.17 17.78 10.25
C THR A 240 -2.17 16.26 10.16
N LEU A 241 -2.21 15.60 11.31
CA LEU A 241 -2.31 14.15 11.41
C LEU A 241 -3.76 13.79 11.73
N VAL A 242 -4.36 12.97 10.89
CA VAL A 242 -5.80 12.70 10.88
C VAL A 242 -6.09 11.29 11.35
N ASP A 243 -6.96 11.16 12.35
CA ASP A 243 -7.48 9.86 12.77
C ASP A 243 -8.58 9.39 11.81
N ALA A 244 -8.49 8.14 11.38
CA ALA A 244 -9.49 7.50 10.54
C ALA A 244 -10.23 6.40 11.32
N GLN A 245 -11.51 6.28 11.06
CA GLN A 245 -12.34 5.24 11.67
C GLN A 245 -11.94 3.86 11.17
N THR A 246 -11.83 2.92 12.10
CA THR A 246 -11.64 1.49 11.81
C THR A 246 -12.88 0.71 12.19
N TYR A 247 -13.08 -0.45 11.57
CA TYR A 247 -14.30 -1.23 11.67
C TYR A 247 -13.96 -2.64 12.15
N MET A 248 -14.82 -3.20 13.01
CA MET A 248 -14.70 -4.60 13.42
C MET A 248 -15.02 -5.53 12.24
N LEU A 249 -14.33 -6.67 12.16
CA LEU A 249 -14.73 -7.77 11.27
C LEU A 249 -16.22 -8.07 11.51
N LYS A 250 -17.01 -8.01 10.46
CA LYS A 250 -18.37 -8.56 10.54
C LYS A 250 -18.23 -10.07 10.65
N GLU A 251 -18.50 -10.63 11.84
CA GLU A 251 -18.71 -12.06 11.97
C GLU A 251 -19.74 -12.48 10.91
N LYS A 252 -19.42 -13.52 10.15
CA LYS A 252 -20.41 -14.13 9.28
C LYS A 252 -21.55 -14.55 10.21
N SER A 253 -22.69 -13.84 10.16
CA SER A 253 -23.91 -14.38 10.73
C SER A 253 -24.16 -15.69 10.00
N ASP A 254 -24.12 -16.81 10.73
CA ASP A 254 -24.60 -18.10 10.24
C ASP A 254 -26.03 -17.88 9.74
N ALA A 255 -26.14 -17.74 8.44
CA ALA A 255 -27.45 -17.79 7.79
C ALA A 255 -27.87 -19.25 7.81
N ALA A 256 -28.80 -19.54 8.73
CA ALA A 256 -29.50 -20.79 8.84
C ALA A 256 -30.21 -21.18 7.53
#